data_04a8c944d655da836c0fd19ab9d793a0
#
_entry.id   04a8c944d655da836c0fd19ab9d793a0
#
_cell.length_a   1.000
_cell.length_b   1.000
_cell.length_c   1.000
_cell.angle_alpha   90.00
_cell.angle_beta   90.00
_cell.angle_gamma   90.00
#
_symmetry.space_group_name_H-M   'P 1'
#
loop_
_entity.id
_entity.type
_entity.pdbx_description
1 polymer ?
#
loop_
_entity_poly.entity_id
_entity_poly.type
_entity_poly.pdbx_seq_one_letter_code
_entity_poly.pdbx_strand_id
1 'polypeptide(L)'
;MRFNRHLKVQGEHAFLSPSQYHWIHYTPDRLLERWTAAQAAAYGTMQHEYAHREIEARRLSHLVGTVGLYINDAIEGRMHCEQVLYYSENCFGTADTISFRYNTLRIHDLKTGVYPGSVHQLEVYAALFCLEYEKDPFQIRIELRIYQDNEVTVYTPDPEDILFIMNRIQEFDRLITHRRMEEET
;
A
#
# COMPACT_ATOMS: atom_id res chain seq x y z
N MET A 1 15.77 27.65 -35.96
CA MET A 1 16.35 27.54 -34.61
C MET A 1 16.55 26.09 -34.27
N ARG A 2 17.65 25.65 -33.70
CA ARG A 2 17.89 24.25 -33.30
C ARG A 2 17.76 24.14 -31.77
N PHE A 3 16.86 23.33 -31.28
CA PHE A 3 16.66 23.15 -29.84
C PHE A 3 17.71 22.22 -29.25
N ASN A 4 18.14 22.54 -28.01
CA ASN A 4 19.02 21.68 -27.26
C ASN A 4 18.37 20.38 -26.84
N ARG A 5 19.13 19.28 -26.83
CA ARG A 5 18.66 17.98 -26.35
C ARG A 5 19.13 17.76 -24.92
N HIS A 6 18.20 17.45 -24.02
CA HIS A 6 18.47 17.21 -22.60
C HIS A 6 18.21 15.72 -22.26
N LEU A 7 19.00 14.81 -22.87
CA LEU A 7 18.79 13.36 -22.78
C LEU A 7 18.79 12.82 -21.35
N LYS A 8 19.49 13.47 -20.41
CA LYS A 8 19.58 13.02 -19.01
C LYS A 8 18.28 13.15 -18.22
N VAL A 9 17.39 14.02 -18.66
CA VAL A 9 16.11 14.30 -17.97
C VAL A 9 14.91 14.00 -18.87
N GLN A 10 15.13 13.31 -19.99
CA GLN A 10 14.07 12.95 -20.91
C GLN A 10 13.15 11.91 -20.28
N GLY A 11 11.86 12.24 -20.17
CA GLY A 11 10.84 11.39 -19.52
C GLY A 11 10.73 11.57 -18.02
N GLU A 12 11.58 12.40 -17.40
CA GLU A 12 11.50 12.69 -15.97
C GLU A 12 10.71 13.98 -15.69
N HIS A 13 10.19 14.10 -14.49
CA HIS A 13 9.49 15.28 -14.00
C HIS A 13 10.27 15.94 -12.87
N ALA A 14 10.69 17.20 -13.10
CA ALA A 14 11.34 17.98 -12.06
C ALA A 14 10.36 18.38 -10.95
N PHE A 15 10.86 18.61 -9.74
CA PHE A 15 10.06 19.13 -8.63
C PHE A 15 9.37 20.46 -8.99
N LEU A 16 10.06 21.35 -9.70
CA LEU A 16 9.50 22.60 -10.26
C LEU A 16 9.03 22.38 -11.71
N SER A 17 8.25 21.34 -11.95
CA SER A 17 7.73 21.02 -13.28
C SER A 17 6.70 22.07 -13.74
N PRO A 18 6.71 22.47 -15.02
CA PRO A 18 5.66 23.33 -15.61
C PRO A 18 4.25 22.73 -15.50
N SER A 19 4.11 21.43 -15.53
CA SER A 19 2.80 20.76 -15.35
C SER A 19 2.23 20.93 -13.93
N GLN A 20 3.07 21.23 -12.94
CA GLN A 20 2.69 21.50 -11.56
C GLN A 20 2.89 22.98 -11.18
N TYR A 21 2.62 23.88 -12.09
CA TYR A 21 2.93 25.31 -12.06
C TYR A 21 2.51 26.08 -10.79
N HIS A 22 1.67 25.54 -9.92
CA HIS A 22 1.23 26.18 -8.67
C HIS A 22 2.38 26.63 -7.77
N TRP A 23 3.59 26.04 -7.90
CA TRP A 23 4.77 26.41 -7.14
C TRP A 23 5.20 27.86 -7.36
N ILE A 24 4.84 28.51 -8.49
CA ILE A 24 5.13 29.93 -8.74
C ILE A 24 4.48 30.87 -7.72
N HIS A 25 3.48 30.41 -6.99
CA HIS A 25 2.77 31.16 -5.96
C HIS A 25 3.17 30.75 -4.52
N TYR A 26 4.14 29.85 -4.36
CA TYR A 26 4.59 29.44 -3.04
C TYR A 26 5.46 30.52 -2.39
N THR A 27 5.32 30.66 -1.07
CA THR A 27 6.34 31.34 -0.28
C THR A 27 7.59 30.44 -0.19
N PRO A 28 8.77 31.01 0.11
CA PRO A 28 9.98 30.20 0.33
C PRO A 28 9.79 29.08 1.34
N ASP A 29 9.12 29.36 2.47
CA ASP A 29 8.87 28.36 3.52
C ASP A 29 7.98 27.21 3.00
N ARG A 30 6.89 27.54 2.31
CA ARG A 30 6.01 26.54 1.70
C ARG A 30 6.72 25.70 0.64
N LEU A 31 7.61 26.31 -0.13
CA LEU A 31 8.43 25.58 -1.11
C LEU A 31 9.32 24.55 -0.42
N LEU A 32 10.01 24.95 0.66
CA LEU A 32 10.88 24.08 1.43
C LEU A 32 10.12 22.95 2.12
N GLU A 33 8.96 23.24 2.70
CA GLU A 33 8.05 22.21 3.27
C GLU A 33 7.66 21.17 2.22
N ARG A 34 7.23 21.62 1.02
CA ARG A 34 6.86 20.73 -0.09
C ARG A 34 8.04 19.92 -0.61
N TRP A 35 9.23 20.53 -0.68
CA TRP A 35 10.46 19.84 -1.04
C TRP A 35 10.82 18.76 -0.04
N THR A 36 10.80 19.07 1.25
CA THR A 36 11.08 18.11 2.32
C THR A 36 10.09 16.93 2.28
N ALA A 37 8.80 17.21 2.07
CA ALA A 37 7.78 16.18 1.94
C ALA A 37 8.02 15.28 0.70
N ALA A 38 8.43 15.87 -0.43
CA ALA A 38 8.76 15.11 -1.63
C ALA A 38 10.00 14.22 -1.44
N GLN A 39 11.03 14.70 -0.73
CA GLN A 39 12.21 13.90 -0.39
C GLN A 39 11.85 12.74 0.54
N ALA A 40 11.00 12.99 1.56
CA ALA A 40 10.55 11.95 2.47
C ALA A 40 9.73 10.87 1.74
N ALA A 41 8.86 11.25 0.80
CA ALA A 41 8.10 10.32 -0.03
C ALA A 41 9.02 9.46 -0.92
N ALA A 42 10.01 10.08 -1.58
CA ALA A 42 11.00 9.36 -2.40
C ALA A 42 11.83 8.38 -1.56
N TYR A 43 12.23 8.78 -0.36
CA TYR A 43 12.93 7.91 0.58
C TYR A 43 12.06 6.73 1.03
N GLY A 44 10.77 6.99 1.29
CA GLY A 44 9.80 5.94 1.62
C GLY A 44 9.67 4.89 0.50
N THR A 45 9.50 5.34 -0.74
CA THR A 45 9.46 4.44 -1.91
C THR A 45 10.72 3.58 -2.01
N MET A 46 11.90 4.17 -1.83
CA MET A 46 13.17 3.44 -1.85
C MET A 46 13.25 2.37 -0.73
N GLN A 47 12.70 2.65 0.46
CA GLN A 47 12.65 1.67 1.56
C GLN A 47 11.72 0.50 1.24
N HIS A 48 10.55 0.74 0.62
CA HIS A 48 9.65 -0.30 0.16
C HIS A 48 10.30 -1.18 -0.92
N GLU A 49 10.91 -0.57 -1.93
CA GLU A 49 11.63 -1.30 -2.99
C GLU A 49 12.79 -2.14 -2.43
N TYR A 50 13.53 -1.60 -1.48
CA TYR A 50 14.59 -2.36 -0.79
C TYR A 50 14.01 -3.55 -0.03
N ALA A 51 12.96 -3.34 0.77
CA ALA A 51 12.33 -4.38 1.55
C ALA A 51 11.77 -5.50 0.64
N HIS A 52 11.06 -5.14 -0.43
CA HIS A 52 10.55 -6.06 -1.42
C HIS A 52 11.67 -6.95 -1.99
N ARG A 53 12.75 -6.34 -2.45
CA ARG A 53 13.88 -7.07 -3.03
C ARG A 53 14.54 -8.06 -2.04
N GLU A 54 14.69 -7.67 -0.77
CA GLU A 54 15.28 -8.56 0.25
C GLU A 54 14.32 -9.72 0.60
N ILE A 55 13.01 -9.45 0.70
CA ILE A 55 11.99 -10.47 0.97
C ILE A 55 11.91 -11.48 -0.19
N GLU A 56 11.85 -11.00 -1.44
CA GLU A 56 11.84 -11.87 -2.64
C GLU A 56 13.10 -12.74 -2.72
N ALA A 57 14.26 -12.16 -2.40
CA ALA A 57 15.53 -12.90 -2.37
C ALA A 57 15.69 -13.80 -1.14
N ARG A 58 14.72 -13.78 -0.19
CA ARG A 58 14.78 -14.49 1.10
C ARG A 58 16.06 -14.19 1.90
N ARG A 59 16.54 -12.96 1.84
CA ARG A 59 17.72 -12.51 2.55
C ARG A 59 17.33 -11.79 3.84
N LEU A 60 17.67 -12.38 4.98
CA LEU A 60 17.44 -11.74 6.28
C LEU A 60 18.18 -10.41 6.36
N SER A 61 17.47 -9.40 6.85
CA SER A 61 18.04 -8.08 7.05
C SER A 61 18.80 -8.01 8.38
N HIS A 62 19.96 -7.36 8.35
CA HIS A 62 20.71 -6.98 9.55
C HIS A 62 20.43 -5.53 9.99
N LEU A 63 19.53 -4.85 9.31
CA LEU A 63 19.13 -3.50 9.69
C LEU A 63 18.36 -3.53 11.01
N VAL A 64 18.72 -2.60 11.89
CA VAL A 64 17.96 -2.34 13.12
C VAL A 64 16.82 -1.38 12.78
N GLY A 65 15.64 -1.63 13.34
CA GLY A 65 14.48 -0.76 13.19
C GLY A 65 13.41 -1.32 12.26
N THR A 66 12.45 -0.47 11.90
CA THR A 66 11.20 -0.81 11.23
C THR A 66 11.38 -1.69 9.99
N VAL A 67 12.24 -1.29 9.07
CA VAL A 67 12.44 -1.99 7.79
C VAL A 67 13.04 -3.38 8.01
N GLY A 68 14.02 -3.50 8.92
CA GLY A 68 14.62 -4.79 9.23
C GLY A 68 13.64 -5.76 9.88
N LEU A 69 12.84 -5.29 10.84
CA LEU A 69 11.77 -6.08 11.47
C LEU A 69 10.76 -6.57 10.42
N TYR A 70 10.26 -5.66 9.58
CA TYR A 70 9.31 -5.98 8.53
C TYR A 70 9.83 -7.06 7.56
N ILE A 71 11.09 -6.90 7.07
CA ILE A 71 11.71 -7.87 6.17
C ILE A 71 11.79 -9.25 6.83
N ASN A 72 12.31 -9.32 8.04
CA ASN A 72 12.56 -10.58 8.73
C ASN A 72 11.24 -11.31 9.06
N ASP A 73 10.23 -10.58 9.55
CA ASP A 73 8.90 -11.15 9.82
C ASP A 73 8.21 -11.64 8.54
N ALA A 74 8.33 -10.90 7.43
CA ALA A 74 7.77 -11.32 6.15
C ALA A 74 8.45 -12.58 5.61
N ILE A 75 9.79 -12.70 5.76
CA ILE A 75 10.54 -13.90 5.36
C ILE A 75 10.16 -15.10 6.25
N GLU A 76 10.09 -14.92 7.57
CA GLU A 76 9.67 -15.97 8.50
C GLU A 76 8.24 -16.42 8.22
N GLY A 77 7.35 -15.48 7.98
CA GLY A 77 5.95 -15.71 7.60
C GLY A 77 5.78 -16.33 6.20
N ARG A 78 6.87 -16.44 5.41
CA ARG A 78 6.88 -16.88 4.01
C ARG A 78 5.86 -16.11 3.18
N MET A 79 5.83 -14.80 3.37
CA MET A 79 4.88 -13.92 2.73
C MET A 79 5.24 -13.64 1.26
N HIS A 80 4.22 -13.27 0.49
CA HIS A 80 4.33 -12.76 -0.86
C HIS A 80 4.31 -11.24 -0.82
N CYS A 81 5.15 -10.59 -1.61
CA CYS A 81 5.19 -9.14 -1.73
C CYS A 81 4.29 -8.64 -2.85
N GLU A 82 3.84 -7.39 -2.74
CA GLU A 82 3.11 -6.66 -3.78
C GLU A 82 1.98 -7.49 -4.39
N GLN A 83 1.24 -8.21 -3.52
CA GLN A 83 0.15 -9.06 -3.97
C GLN A 83 -1.08 -8.24 -4.27
N VAL A 84 -1.50 -8.25 -5.53
CA VAL A 84 -2.79 -7.68 -5.92
C VAL A 84 -3.90 -8.57 -5.40
N LEU A 85 -4.86 -7.96 -4.72
CA LEU A 85 -6.14 -8.56 -4.33
C LEU A 85 -7.24 -7.90 -5.15
N TYR A 86 -8.08 -8.69 -5.78
CA TYR A 86 -9.01 -8.22 -6.78
C TYR A 86 -10.42 -8.74 -6.51
N TYR A 87 -11.38 -7.84 -6.48
CA TYR A 87 -12.80 -8.19 -6.51
C TYR A 87 -13.42 -7.82 -7.85
N SER A 88 -13.18 -6.60 -8.34
CA SER A 88 -13.69 -6.07 -9.60
C SER A 88 -12.81 -4.92 -10.10
N GLU A 89 -13.09 -4.41 -11.30
CA GLU A 89 -12.44 -3.20 -11.82
C GLU A 89 -12.67 -1.94 -10.96
N ASN A 90 -13.69 -1.97 -10.09
CA ASN A 90 -13.98 -0.87 -9.17
C ASN A 90 -13.34 -1.07 -7.80
N CYS A 91 -12.89 -2.28 -7.47
CA CYS A 91 -12.36 -2.59 -6.15
C CYS A 91 -11.24 -3.64 -6.22
N PHE A 92 -10.00 -3.16 -6.17
CA PHE A 92 -8.78 -3.95 -6.06
C PHE A 92 -7.69 -3.11 -5.36
N GLY A 93 -6.63 -3.75 -4.93
CA GLY A 93 -5.48 -3.07 -4.34
C GLY A 93 -4.31 -4.01 -4.15
N THR A 94 -3.13 -3.45 -3.87
CA THR A 94 -1.89 -4.20 -3.69
C THR A 94 -1.50 -4.17 -2.22
N ALA A 95 -1.42 -5.35 -1.59
CA ALA A 95 -0.92 -5.51 -0.24
C ALA A 95 0.61 -5.60 -0.25
N ASP A 96 1.29 -4.86 0.63
CA ASP A 96 2.76 -4.84 0.70
C ASP A 96 3.31 -6.26 0.91
N THR A 97 2.81 -6.98 1.93
CA THR A 97 3.07 -8.41 2.08
C THR A 97 1.86 -9.15 2.63
N ILE A 98 1.65 -10.37 2.13
CA ILE A 98 0.51 -11.22 2.51
C ILE A 98 0.92 -12.70 2.54
N SER A 99 0.32 -13.46 3.45
CA SER A 99 0.35 -14.92 3.42
C SER A 99 -0.94 -15.53 3.97
N PHE A 100 -1.32 -16.69 3.41
CA PHE A 100 -2.39 -17.52 3.97
C PHE A 100 -1.86 -18.92 4.22
N ARG A 101 -1.68 -19.24 5.49
CA ARG A 101 -1.11 -20.54 5.92
C ARG A 101 -1.77 -21.01 7.20
N TYR A 102 -1.99 -22.32 7.32
CA TYR A 102 -2.59 -22.93 8.51
C TYR A 102 -3.89 -22.24 8.94
N ASN A 103 -4.74 -21.91 7.97
CA ASN A 103 -6.01 -21.21 8.15
C ASN A 103 -5.84 -19.80 8.79
N THR A 104 -4.67 -19.20 8.62
CA THR A 104 -4.34 -17.85 9.12
C THR A 104 -3.95 -16.97 7.95
N LEU A 105 -4.68 -15.88 7.76
CA LEU A 105 -4.34 -14.77 6.88
C LEU A 105 -3.46 -13.79 7.66
N ARG A 106 -2.29 -13.46 7.10
CA ARG A 106 -1.43 -12.40 7.61
C ARG A 106 -1.23 -11.35 6.54
N ILE A 107 -1.43 -10.09 6.90
CA ILE A 107 -1.18 -8.94 6.05
C ILE A 107 -0.33 -7.97 6.84
N HIS A 108 0.84 -7.61 6.29
CA HIS A 108 1.75 -6.66 6.89
C HIS A 108 1.88 -5.43 5.98
N ASP A 109 1.98 -4.28 6.59
CA ASP A 109 2.09 -2.98 5.94
C ASP A 109 3.26 -2.19 6.54
N LEU A 110 4.16 -1.71 5.69
CA LEU A 110 5.32 -0.92 6.07
C LEU A 110 5.00 0.57 5.94
N LYS A 111 5.05 1.31 7.03
CA LYS A 111 4.86 2.76 7.03
C LYS A 111 6.17 3.48 7.29
N THR A 112 6.59 4.27 6.33
CA THR A 112 7.84 5.05 6.35
C THR A 112 7.59 6.55 6.53
N GLY A 113 6.33 6.98 6.53
CA GLY A 113 5.91 8.37 6.73
C GLY A 113 5.62 8.70 8.19
N VAL A 114 5.49 10.01 8.47
CA VAL A 114 5.22 10.54 9.82
C VAL A 114 3.75 10.43 10.26
N TYR A 115 2.84 10.14 9.33
CA TYR A 115 1.43 9.96 9.68
C TYR A 115 1.17 8.52 10.11
N PRO A 116 0.38 8.31 11.18
CA PRO A 116 0.06 6.97 11.65
C PRO A 116 -0.58 6.12 10.54
N GLY A 117 -0.11 4.90 10.42
CA GLY A 117 -0.75 3.91 9.56
C GLY A 117 -2.17 3.60 10.06
N SER A 118 -3.09 3.34 9.12
CA SER A 118 -4.47 2.96 9.47
C SER A 118 -4.68 1.47 9.27
N VAL A 119 -5.15 0.79 10.32
CA VAL A 119 -5.52 -0.62 10.26
C VAL A 119 -6.68 -0.89 9.30
N HIS A 120 -7.54 0.11 9.06
CA HIS A 120 -8.69 -0.03 8.14
C HIS A 120 -8.27 -0.35 6.71
N GLN A 121 -7.11 0.11 6.26
CA GLN A 121 -6.57 -0.29 4.96
C GLN A 121 -6.34 -1.81 4.91
N LEU A 122 -5.79 -2.39 5.97
CA LEU A 122 -5.51 -3.81 6.05
C LEU A 122 -6.80 -4.64 6.21
N GLU A 123 -7.80 -4.12 6.90
CA GLU A 123 -9.14 -4.73 6.98
C GLU A 123 -9.80 -4.83 5.60
N VAL A 124 -9.67 -3.78 4.77
CA VAL A 124 -10.15 -3.82 3.38
C VAL A 124 -9.40 -4.88 2.57
N TYR A 125 -8.08 -5.01 2.73
CA TYR A 125 -7.33 -6.10 2.09
C TYR A 125 -7.77 -7.47 2.59
N ALA A 126 -8.06 -7.64 3.88
CA ALA A 126 -8.58 -8.88 4.43
C ALA A 126 -9.96 -9.23 3.84
N ALA A 127 -10.84 -8.23 3.69
CA ALA A 127 -12.15 -8.39 3.06
C ALA A 127 -12.03 -8.76 1.56
N LEU A 128 -11.12 -8.10 0.81
CA LEU A 128 -10.81 -8.44 -0.58
C LEU A 128 -10.31 -9.88 -0.70
N PHE A 129 -9.40 -10.31 0.18
CA PHE A 129 -8.93 -11.70 0.23
C PHE A 129 -10.09 -12.67 0.47
N CYS A 130 -10.98 -12.38 1.41
CA CYS A 130 -12.13 -13.22 1.70
C CYS A 130 -13.08 -13.33 0.50
N LEU A 131 -13.32 -12.22 -0.23
CA LEU A 131 -14.14 -12.21 -1.42
C LEU A 131 -13.50 -12.97 -2.59
N GLU A 132 -12.21 -12.72 -2.88
CA GLU A 132 -11.51 -13.31 -4.02
C GLU A 132 -11.31 -14.82 -3.87
N TYR A 133 -10.98 -15.27 -2.65
CA TYR A 133 -10.66 -16.68 -2.36
C TYR A 133 -11.82 -17.45 -1.68
N GLU A 134 -13.02 -16.87 -1.64
CA GLU A 134 -14.23 -17.47 -1.06
C GLU A 134 -13.99 -17.97 0.37
N LYS A 135 -13.38 -17.12 1.21
CA LYS A 135 -13.13 -17.42 2.62
C LYS A 135 -14.14 -16.74 3.51
N ASP A 136 -14.65 -17.52 4.47
CA ASP A 136 -15.50 -17.03 5.54
C ASP A 136 -14.61 -16.42 6.65
N PRO A 137 -14.75 -15.11 6.96
CA PRO A 137 -13.95 -14.48 8.01
C PRO A 137 -14.13 -15.09 9.40
N PHE A 138 -15.26 -15.77 9.66
CA PHE A 138 -15.50 -16.48 10.92
C PHE A 138 -14.76 -17.82 11.02
N GLN A 139 -14.27 -18.36 9.90
CA GLN A 139 -13.59 -19.66 9.84
C GLN A 139 -12.09 -19.56 9.69
N ILE A 140 -11.55 -18.38 9.48
CA ILE A 140 -10.11 -18.13 9.35
C ILE A 140 -9.63 -17.22 10.47
N ARG A 141 -8.34 -17.30 10.75
CA ARG A 141 -7.67 -16.35 11.63
C ARG A 141 -7.11 -15.21 10.79
N ILE A 142 -7.31 -13.96 11.22
CA ILE A 142 -6.79 -12.79 10.54
C ILE A 142 -5.86 -12.04 11.48
N GLU A 143 -4.63 -11.79 11.04
CA GLU A 143 -3.61 -11.06 11.77
C GLU A 143 -3.07 -9.94 10.86
N LEU A 144 -3.25 -8.71 11.28
CA LEU A 144 -2.84 -7.51 10.55
C LEU A 144 -1.69 -6.85 11.31
N ARG A 145 -0.63 -6.43 10.62
CA ARG A 145 0.50 -5.76 11.24
C ARG A 145 0.88 -4.49 10.51
N ILE A 146 1.10 -3.43 11.28
CA ILE A 146 1.68 -2.17 10.81
C ILE A 146 3.05 -2.01 11.44
N TYR A 147 4.05 -1.79 10.60
CA TYR A 147 5.43 -1.54 10.97
C TYR A 147 5.72 -0.05 10.78
N GLN A 148 5.89 0.68 11.88
CA GLN A 148 6.16 2.11 11.87
C GLN A 148 6.97 2.52 13.12
N ASP A 149 7.85 3.50 13.01
CA ASP A 149 8.59 4.13 14.12
C ASP A 149 9.31 3.15 15.06
N ASN A 150 9.88 2.07 14.50
CA ASN A 150 10.53 0.95 15.20
C ASN A 150 9.58 0.12 16.08
N GLU A 151 8.29 0.24 15.85
CA GLU A 151 7.26 -0.52 16.54
C GLU A 151 6.49 -1.40 15.55
N VAL A 152 5.89 -2.47 16.07
CA VAL A 152 4.99 -3.35 15.33
C VAL A 152 3.65 -3.36 16.04
N THR A 153 2.65 -2.76 15.42
CA THR A 153 1.26 -2.85 15.89
C THR A 153 0.63 -4.11 15.33
N VAL A 154 0.20 -5.03 16.19
CA VAL A 154 -0.50 -6.26 15.81
C VAL A 154 -1.98 -6.10 16.13
N TYR A 155 -2.82 -6.37 15.15
CA TYR A 155 -4.27 -6.27 15.26
C TYR A 155 -4.96 -7.52 14.74
N THR A 156 -5.97 -7.97 15.46
CA THR A 156 -6.88 -9.06 15.05
C THR A 156 -8.26 -8.46 14.90
N PRO A 157 -8.79 -8.30 13.67
CA PRO A 157 -10.08 -7.70 13.44
C PRO A 157 -11.22 -8.59 13.93
N ASP A 158 -12.34 -7.99 14.27
CA ASP A 158 -13.59 -8.73 14.47
C ASP A 158 -14.04 -9.29 13.10
N PRO A 159 -14.36 -10.58 12.99
CA PRO A 159 -14.95 -11.14 11.77
C PRO A 159 -16.20 -10.42 11.27
N GLU A 160 -17.00 -9.82 12.17
CA GLU A 160 -18.17 -9.01 11.81
C GLU A 160 -17.77 -7.73 11.05
N ASP A 161 -16.66 -7.08 11.43
CA ASP A 161 -16.15 -5.90 10.74
C ASP A 161 -15.69 -6.27 9.32
N ILE A 162 -14.99 -7.39 9.16
CA ILE A 162 -14.59 -7.88 7.84
C ILE A 162 -15.80 -8.22 6.98
N LEU A 163 -16.80 -8.92 7.53
CA LEU A 163 -18.04 -9.21 6.81
C LEU A 163 -18.79 -7.94 6.41
N PHE A 164 -18.83 -6.93 7.29
CA PHE A 164 -19.41 -5.63 6.97
C PHE A 164 -18.69 -4.99 5.76
N ILE A 165 -17.36 -4.97 5.75
CA ILE A 165 -16.57 -4.42 4.63
C ILE A 165 -16.84 -5.21 3.34
N MET A 166 -16.87 -6.53 3.38
CA MET A 166 -17.20 -7.38 2.23
C MET A 166 -18.57 -7.00 1.64
N ASN A 167 -19.59 -6.86 2.46
CA ASN A 167 -20.93 -6.46 2.03
C ASN A 167 -20.94 -5.06 1.39
N ARG A 168 -20.17 -4.11 1.96
CA ARG A 168 -20.04 -2.74 1.41
C ARG A 168 -19.34 -2.74 0.05
N ILE A 169 -18.29 -3.54 -0.12
CA ILE A 169 -17.60 -3.69 -1.41
C ILE A 169 -18.59 -4.20 -2.47
N GLN A 170 -19.33 -5.25 -2.16
CA GLN A 170 -20.31 -5.85 -3.08
C GLN A 170 -21.46 -4.89 -3.43
N GLU A 171 -21.96 -4.16 -2.43
CA GLU A 171 -23.01 -3.16 -2.63
C GLU A 171 -22.55 -2.02 -3.55
N PHE A 172 -21.41 -1.44 -3.24
CA PHE A 172 -20.88 -0.30 -3.99
C PHE A 172 -20.44 -0.67 -5.40
N ASP A 173 -19.85 -1.83 -5.56
CA ASP A 173 -19.50 -2.34 -6.89
C ASP A 173 -20.73 -2.45 -7.79
N ARG A 174 -21.85 -3.02 -7.27
CA ARG A 174 -23.10 -3.10 -8.00
C ARG A 174 -23.67 -1.73 -8.37
N LEU A 175 -23.62 -0.76 -7.46
CA LEU A 175 -24.10 0.59 -7.70
C LEU A 175 -23.29 1.30 -8.79
N ILE A 176 -21.95 1.20 -8.74
CA ILE A 176 -21.06 1.80 -9.74
C ILE A 176 -21.27 1.15 -11.11
N THR A 177 -21.36 -0.18 -11.15
CA THR A 177 -21.57 -0.94 -12.38
C THR A 177 -22.90 -0.58 -13.02
N HIS A 178 -23.98 -0.47 -12.24
CA HIS A 178 -25.28 -0.05 -12.73
C HIS A 178 -25.24 1.36 -13.31
N ARG A 179 -24.57 2.29 -12.62
CA ARG A 179 -24.44 3.68 -13.10
C ARG A 179 -23.68 3.77 -14.43
N ARG A 180 -22.61 3.00 -14.60
CA ARG A 180 -21.88 2.96 -15.88
C ARG A 180 -22.76 2.46 -17.03
N MET A 181 -23.57 1.43 -16.81
CA MET A 181 -24.49 0.91 -17.83
C MET A 181 -25.54 1.93 -18.24
N GLU A 182 -26.01 2.78 -17.30
CA GLU A 182 -26.94 3.86 -17.62
C GLU A 182 -26.29 4.98 -18.44
N GLU A 183 -25.00 5.26 -18.25
CA GLU A 183 -24.27 6.30 -18.99
C GLU A 183 -23.85 5.89 -20.41
N GLU A 184 -23.79 4.58 -20.68
CA GLU A 184 -23.46 4.02 -21.99
C GLU A 184 -24.70 3.83 -22.90
N THR A 185 -25.91 4.07 -22.38
CA THR A 185 -27.19 3.90 -23.08
C THR A 185 -27.77 5.24 -23.52
#